data_18f4ab3c5b1cabd36c6386e0a4756432
#
_entry.id   18f4ab3c5b1cabd36c6386e0a4756432
#
_cell.length_a   1.000
_cell.length_b   1.000
_cell.length_c   1.000
_cell.angle_alpha   90.00
_cell.angle_beta   90.00
_cell.angle_gamma   90.00
#
_symmetry.space_group_name_H-M   'P 1'
#
loop_
_entity.id
_entity.type
_entity.pdbx_description
1 polymer ?
#
loop_
_entity_poly.entity_id
_entity_poly.type
_entity_poly.pdbx_seq_one_letter_code
_entity_poly.pdbx_strand_id
1 'polypeptide(L)' 'RALEQGNVTEKEQALWHFVLTAYGSSEFSTKQLEKAFGNAAYATIRGFVLKFEKLGLLRAARYGNRIKYRIEVREAE' A
#
# COMPACT_ATOMS: atom_id res chain seq x y z
N ARG A 1 4.25 11.57 -12.31
CA ARG A 1 4.22 10.83 -11.08
C ARG A 1 3.39 9.59 -11.20
N ALA A 2 3.77 8.57 -10.44
CA ALA A 2 3.10 7.30 -10.54
C ALA A 2 1.62 7.42 -10.20
N LEU A 3 1.29 8.19 -9.19
CA LEU A 3 -0.10 8.34 -8.79
C LEU A 3 -0.95 9.02 -9.83
N GLU A 4 -0.34 9.89 -10.60
CA GLU A 4 -1.09 10.61 -11.63
C GLU A 4 -1.18 9.82 -12.90
N GLN A 5 -0.21 8.95 -13.14
CA GLN A 5 -0.19 8.21 -14.38
C GLN A 5 -0.94 6.90 -14.29
N GLY A 6 -1.06 6.36 -13.11
CA GLY A 6 -1.77 5.11 -12.95
C GLY A 6 -3.25 5.34 -12.87
N ASN A 7 -4.00 4.28 -13.09
CA ASN A 7 -5.44 4.34 -12.95
C ASN A 7 -5.81 4.13 -11.49
N VAL A 8 -5.51 5.12 -10.68
CA VAL A 8 -5.70 5.04 -9.24
C VAL A 8 -7.06 5.59 -8.90
N THR A 9 -7.90 4.77 -8.29
CA THR A 9 -9.24 5.20 -7.91
C THR A 9 -9.18 6.05 -6.65
N GLU A 10 -10.31 6.70 -6.36
CA GLU A 10 -10.40 7.50 -5.14
C GLU A 10 -10.16 6.66 -3.90
N LYS A 11 -10.69 5.45 -3.90
CA LYS A 11 -10.50 4.57 -2.76
C LYS A 11 -9.03 4.21 -2.59
N GLU A 12 -8.34 3.97 -3.69
CA GLU A 12 -6.93 3.66 -3.63
C GLU A 12 -6.12 4.86 -3.15
N GLN A 13 -6.51 6.04 -3.54
CA GLN A 13 -5.83 7.22 -3.05
C GLN A 13 -6.05 7.39 -1.55
N ALA A 14 -7.26 7.13 -1.09
CA ALA A 14 -7.54 7.21 0.33
C ALA A 14 -6.72 6.18 1.11
N LEU A 15 -6.61 4.99 0.58
CA LEU A 15 -5.78 3.96 1.20
C LEU A 15 -4.33 4.39 1.24
N TRP A 16 -3.84 4.98 0.16
CA TRP A 16 -2.45 5.43 0.11
C TRP A 16 -2.18 6.50 1.16
N HIS A 17 -3.08 7.46 1.26
CA HIS A 17 -2.94 8.49 2.28
C HIS A 17 -2.98 7.92 3.68
N PHE A 18 -3.87 6.95 3.89
CA PHE A 18 -3.95 6.31 5.18
C PHE A 18 -2.65 5.61 5.52
N VAL A 19 -2.09 4.88 4.56
CA VAL A 19 -0.85 4.15 4.79
C VAL A 19 0.28 5.12 5.10
N LEU A 20 0.36 6.20 4.35
CA LEU A 20 1.41 7.18 4.59
C LEU A 20 1.32 7.76 5.98
N THR A 21 0.11 8.03 6.44
CA THR A 21 -0.09 8.64 7.74
C THR A 21 0.08 7.64 8.86
N ALA A 22 -0.48 6.46 8.71
CA ALA A 22 -0.52 5.50 9.80
C ALA A 22 0.78 4.74 9.97
N TYR A 23 1.42 4.41 8.87
CA TYR A 23 2.60 3.55 8.95
C TYR A 23 3.90 4.28 8.66
N GLY A 24 3.84 5.30 7.83
CA GLY A 24 5.06 6.01 7.49
C GLY A 24 6.10 5.07 6.94
N SER A 25 7.21 4.92 7.64
CA SER A 25 8.27 4.04 7.19
C SER A 25 8.18 2.66 7.81
N SER A 26 7.14 2.38 8.56
CA SER A 26 6.98 1.07 9.21
C SER A 26 6.42 0.06 8.23
N GLU A 27 6.71 -1.20 8.48
CA GLU A 27 6.17 -2.27 7.68
C GLU A 27 4.76 -2.62 8.11
N PHE A 28 3.97 -3.13 7.17
CA PHE A 28 2.61 -3.54 7.47
C PHE A 28 2.26 -4.72 6.57
N SER A 29 1.26 -5.49 6.99
CA SER A 29 0.76 -6.60 6.19
C SER A 29 -0.61 -6.23 5.63
N THR A 30 -1.06 -7.00 4.64
CA THR A 30 -2.39 -6.75 4.09
C THR A 30 -3.45 -6.92 5.16
N LYS A 31 -3.26 -7.88 6.06
CA LYS A 31 -4.21 -8.09 7.12
C LYS A 31 -4.27 -6.91 8.08
N GLN A 32 -3.11 -6.38 8.41
CA GLN A 32 -3.06 -5.20 9.26
C GLN A 32 -3.78 -4.03 8.61
N LEU A 33 -3.53 -3.84 7.34
CA LEU A 33 -4.14 -2.73 6.62
C LEU A 33 -5.64 -2.90 6.54
N GLU A 34 -6.10 -4.12 6.27
CA GLU A 34 -7.52 -4.38 6.20
C GLU A 34 -8.20 -4.04 7.52
N LYS A 35 -7.61 -4.48 8.61
CA LYS A 35 -8.17 -4.23 9.91
C LYS A 35 -8.18 -2.76 10.26
N ALA A 36 -7.09 -2.09 9.97
CA ALA A 36 -6.95 -0.69 10.35
C ALA A 36 -7.82 0.21 9.50
N PHE A 37 -7.88 -0.05 8.21
CA PHE A 37 -8.67 0.80 7.33
C PHE A 37 -10.16 0.59 7.56
N GLY A 38 -10.57 -0.67 7.60
CA GLY A 38 -11.93 -0.99 8.02
C GLY A 38 -13.03 -0.70 7.03
N ASN A 39 -12.72 -0.02 5.94
CA ASN A 39 -13.73 0.41 5.00
C ASN A 39 -13.68 -0.29 3.67
N ALA A 40 -12.88 -1.33 3.56
CA ALA A 40 -12.70 -1.98 2.28
C ALA A 40 -12.61 -3.47 2.50
N ALA A 41 -13.08 -4.22 1.51
CA ALA A 41 -12.96 -5.66 1.55
C ALA A 41 -11.52 -6.08 1.39
N TYR A 42 -11.20 -7.29 1.86
CA TYR A 42 -9.83 -7.78 1.77
C TYR A 42 -9.35 -7.81 0.34
N ALA A 43 -10.21 -8.16 -0.60
CA ALA A 43 -9.81 -8.20 -2.01
C ALA A 43 -9.39 -6.82 -2.50
N THR A 44 -10.08 -5.79 -2.04
CA THR A 44 -9.72 -4.43 -2.42
C THR A 44 -8.37 -4.04 -1.86
N ILE A 45 -8.12 -4.40 -0.60
CA ILE A 45 -6.84 -4.12 0.04
C ILE A 45 -5.72 -4.83 -0.70
N ARG A 46 -5.94 -6.11 -1.00
CA ARG A 46 -4.93 -6.89 -1.68
C ARG A 46 -4.63 -6.31 -3.06
N GLY A 47 -5.68 -5.92 -3.77
CA GLY A 47 -5.49 -5.31 -5.08
C GLY A 47 -4.71 -4.01 -5.00
N PHE A 48 -5.03 -3.20 -4.00
CA PHE A 48 -4.31 -1.96 -3.79
C PHE A 48 -2.82 -2.23 -3.55
N VAL A 49 -2.51 -3.17 -2.67
CA VAL A 49 -1.13 -3.45 -2.32
C VAL A 49 -0.36 -3.94 -3.55
N LEU A 50 -0.95 -4.87 -4.30
CA LEU A 50 -0.28 -5.42 -5.48
C LEU A 50 -0.07 -4.34 -6.53
N LYS A 51 -1.07 -3.50 -6.72
CA LYS A 51 -0.97 -2.45 -7.72
C LYS A 51 0.11 -1.44 -7.35
N PHE A 52 0.14 -1.03 -6.10
CA PHE A 52 1.10 -0.03 -5.68
C PHE A 52 2.51 -0.60 -5.62
N GLU A 53 2.63 -1.89 -5.36
CA GLU A 53 3.94 -2.52 -5.46
C GLU A 53 4.42 -2.49 -6.91
N LYS A 54 3.53 -2.76 -7.84
CA LYS A 54 3.89 -2.71 -9.25
C LYS A 54 4.30 -1.32 -9.68
N LEU A 55 3.66 -0.31 -9.11
CA LEU A 55 4.00 1.07 -9.44
C LEU A 55 5.31 1.51 -8.80
N GLY A 56 5.87 0.70 -7.92
CA GLY A 56 7.11 1.04 -7.27
C GLY A 56 6.93 1.87 -6.02
N LEU A 57 5.72 1.98 -5.52
CA LEU A 57 5.45 2.76 -4.33
C LEU A 57 5.48 1.93 -3.06
N LEU A 58 5.33 0.62 -3.18
CA LEU A 58 5.42 -0.29 -2.05
C LEU A 58 6.46 -1.35 -2.35
N ARG A 59 7.10 -1.83 -1.32
CA ARG A 59 8.08 -2.87 -1.44
C ARG A 59 7.71 -4.04 -0.55
N ALA A 60 7.73 -5.24 -1.12
CA ALA A 60 7.39 -6.45 -0.38
C ALA A 60 8.64 -7.04 0.25
N ALA A 61 8.49 -7.49 1.48
CA ALA A 61 9.58 -8.18 2.18
C ALA A 61 9.04 -9.48 2.74
N ARG A 62 9.78 -10.54 2.56
CA ARG A 62 9.35 -11.85 3.00
C ARG A 62 10.05 -12.24 4.29
N TYR A 63 9.26 -12.68 5.25
CA TYR A 63 9.76 -13.16 6.51
C TYR A 63 9.18 -14.54 6.76
N GLY A 64 9.84 -15.57 6.24
CA GLY A 64 9.31 -16.91 6.37
C GLY A 64 8.00 -17.05 5.62
N ASN A 65 6.93 -17.34 6.33
CA ASN A 65 5.60 -17.48 5.75
C ASN A 65 4.84 -16.18 5.63
N ARG A 66 5.46 -15.08 6.01
CA ARG A 66 4.75 -13.82 6.06
C ARG A 66 5.34 -12.85 5.08
N ILE A 67 4.48 -12.03 4.52
CA ILE A 67 4.90 -10.98 3.62
C ILE A 67 4.45 -9.65 4.21
N LYS A 68 5.39 -8.72 4.31
CA LYS A 68 5.06 -7.38 4.77
C LYS A 68 5.45 -6.39 3.71
N TYR A 69 4.80 -5.26 3.75
CA TYR A 69 5.02 -4.21 2.76
C TYR A 69 5.50 -2.95 3.43
N ARG A 70 6.27 -2.20 2.69
CA ARG A 70 6.82 -0.96 3.20
C ARG A 70 6.72 0.08 2.10
N ILE A 71 6.48 1.32 2.51
CA ILE A 71 6.41 2.41 1.56
C ILE A 71 7.80 2.68 1.00
N GLU A 72 7.86 2.80 -0.32
CA GLU A 72 9.14 3.06 -0.96
C GLU A 72 8.96 4.19 -1.95
N VAL A 73 8.75 5.38 -1.45
CA VAL A 73 8.56 6.54 -2.29
C VAL A 73 9.89 7.19 -2.53
N ARG A 74 10.17 7.46 -3.79
CA ARG A 74 11.38 8.17 -4.13
C ARG A 74 11.03 9.58 -4.43
N GLU A 75 11.51 10.45 -3.61
CA GLU A 75 11.17 11.83 -3.77
C GLU A 75 12.11 12.59 -4.61
N ALA A 76 13.21 11.99 -4.92
CA ALA A 76 14.25 12.71 -5.65
C ALA A 76 13.82 13.02 -7.06
N GLU A 77 12.81 12.37 -7.53
CA GLU A 77 12.44 12.68 -8.89
C GLU A 77 11.69 13.94 -9.03
#